data_eb2fb1b93d9cd71dc87e1dffa182a16d
#
_entry.id   eb2fb1b93d9cd71dc87e1dffa182a16d
#
_cell.length_a   1.000
_cell.length_b   1.000
_cell.length_c   1.000
_cell.angle_alpha   90.00
_cell.angle_beta   90.00
_cell.angle_gamma   90.00
#
_symmetry.space_group_name_H-M   'P 1'
#
loop_
_entity.id
_entity.type
_entity.pdbx_description
1 polymer ?
#
loop_
_entity_poly.entity_id
_entity_poly.type
_entity_poly.pdbx_seq_one_letter_code
_entity_poly.pdbx_strand_id
1 'polypeptide(L)'
;MEKWVNTGKSLEEILRLQTYPLAVKLVKNESEFPERTRRPERKIAVCQAVTMSRRYGWTMGIAEKDSGCPAVSLAYGWTKLLDEHVMGQFFLEAGYVAEEAGAKTILENLDRLEPGKYGAIVISPLTRAKIVPDVILVYGNPAQIMRLIQGAMYKEGK
;
A
#
# COMPACT_ATOMS: atom_id res chain seq x y z
N MET A 1 0.29 -15.25 13.50
CA MET A 1 0.55 -15.42 12.04
C MET A 1 -0.48 -16.33 11.39
N GLU A 2 -0.74 -17.49 11.92
CA GLU A 2 -1.68 -18.48 11.37
C GLU A 2 -3.06 -17.90 11.05
N LYS A 3 -3.62 -17.08 11.95
CA LYS A 3 -4.89 -16.38 11.73
C LYS A 3 -4.91 -15.63 10.39
N TRP A 4 -3.87 -14.85 10.09
CA TRP A 4 -3.81 -14.03 8.87
C TRP A 4 -3.63 -14.88 7.62
N VAL A 5 -2.83 -15.92 7.68
CA VAL A 5 -2.67 -16.89 6.58
C VAL A 5 -4.00 -17.58 6.27
N ASN A 6 -4.72 -18.03 7.30
CA ASN A 6 -6.03 -18.66 7.13
C ASN A 6 -7.07 -17.68 6.62
N THR A 7 -7.08 -16.43 7.10
CA THR A 7 -7.92 -15.35 6.53
C THR A 7 -7.63 -15.16 5.05
N GLY A 8 -6.35 -15.10 4.65
CA GLY A 8 -5.96 -14.99 3.25
C GLY A 8 -6.51 -16.11 2.39
N LYS A 9 -6.35 -17.36 2.83
CA LYS A 9 -6.90 -18.55 2.13
C LYS A 9 -8.41 -18.47 1.98
N SER A 10 -9.12 -18.12 3.06
CA SER A 10 -10.58 -17.98 3.03
C SER A 10 -11.03 -16.88 2.06
N LEU A 11 -10.34 -15.73 2.02
CA LEU A 11 -10.63 -14.65 1.07
C LEU A 11 -10.43 -15.11 -0.39
N GLU A 12 -9.33 -15.79 -0.67
CA GLU A 12 -9.06 -16.33 -2.00
C GLU A 12 -10.13 -17.33 -2.44
N GLU A 13 -10.48 -18.26 -1.57
CA GLU A 13 -11.44 -19.34 -1.85
C GLU A 13 -12.88 -18.83 -1.98
N ILE A 14 -13.38 -18.12 -0.97
CA ILE A 14 -14.79 -17.70 -0.88
C ILE A 14 -15.11 -16.64 -1.93
N LEU A 15 -14.21 -15.66 -2.09
CA LEU A 15 -14.39 -14.58 -3.06
C LEU A 15 -13.90 -14.95 -4.46
N ARG A 16 -13.20 -16.07 -4.63
CA ARG A 16 -12.59 -16.48 -5.90
C ARG A 16 -11.75 -15.35 -6.50
N LEU A 17 -10.87 -14.79 -5.68
CA LEU A 17 -10.02 -13.67 -6.09
C LEU A 17 -9.06 -14.11 -7.21
N GLN A 18 -8.88 -13.25 -8.21
CA GLN A 18 -7.96 -13.52 -9.33
C GLN A 18 -6.51 -13.17 -8.97
N THR A 19 -6.29 -12.47 -7.88
CA THR A 19 -4.97 -12.06 -7.40
C THR A 19 -4.91 -12.20 -5.88
N TYR A 20 -3.71 -12.31 -5.33
CA TYR A 20 -3.53 -12.46 -3.89
C TYR A 20 -4.07 -11.26 -3.11
N PRO A 21 -4.84 -11.47 -2.02
CA PRO A 21 -5.00 -10.46 -0.99
C PRO A 21 -3.64 -10.20 -0.35
N LEU A 22 -3.35 -8.95 -0.01
CA LEU A 22 -2.03 -8.54 0.45
C LEU A 22 -2.03 -8.12 1.91
N ALA A 23 -0.98 -8.52 2.61
CA ALA A 23 -0.57 -7.98 3.89
C ALA A 23 0.40 -6.81 3.65
N VAL A 24 0.10 -5.64 4.22
CA VAL A 24 0.99 -4.48 4.23
C VAL A 24 1.39 -4.19 5.66
N LYS A 25 2.69 -4.04 5.89
CA LYS A 25 3.26 -3.70 7.20
C LYS A 25 4.18 -2.49 7.06
N LEU A 26 3.94 -1.51 7.92
CA LEU A 26 4.85 -0.38 8.11
C LEU A 26 5.95 -0.80 9.09
N VAL A 27 7.20 -0.57 8.75
CA VAL A 27 8.37 -0.94 9.56
C VAL A 27 9.30 0.26 9.74
N LYS A 28 10.06 0.24 10.83
CA LYS A 28 10.97 1.35 11.14
C LYS A 28 12.13 1.43 10.15
N ASN A 29 12.63 0.29 9.73
CA ASN A 29 13.74 0.21 8.78
C ASN A 29 13.81 -1.16 8.11
N GLU A 30 14.75 -1.31 7.20
CA GLU A 30 14.94 -2.50 6.38
C GLU A 30 15.36 -3.76 7.14
N SER A 31 15.90 -3.61 8.37
CA SER A 31 16.31 -4.77 9.19
C SER A 31 15.11 -5.60 9.68
N GLU A 32 13.92 -5.01 9.63
CA GLU A 32 12.67 -5.68 9.99
C GLU A 32 12.05 -6.45 8.80
N PHE A 33 12.69 -6.44 7.63
CA PHE A 33 12.19 -7.19 6.49
C PHE A 33 12.28 -8.70 6.75
N PRO A 34 11.22 -9.46 6.49
CA PRO A 34 11.27 -10.90 6.55
C PRO A 34 12.32 -11.48 5.60
N GLU A 35 12.82 -12.66 5.92
CA GLU A 35 13.68 -13.40 5.01
C GLU A 35 13.05 -13.57 3.62
N ARG A 36 13.88 -13.50 2.58
CA ARG A 36 13.49 -13.61 1.17
C ARG A 36 12.60 -12.46 0.69
N THR A 37 12.59 -11.32 1.41
CA THR A 37 11.97 -10.09 0.90
C THR A 37 12.76 -9.61 -0.31
N ARG A 38 12.08 -9.41 -1.42
CA ARG A 38 12.68 -8.85 -2.64
C ARG A 38 12.72 -7.33 -2.55
N ARG A 39 13.77 -6.78 -3.05
CA ARG A 39 13.93 -5.33 -3.21
C ARG A 39 13.96 -4.97 -4.69
N PRO A 40 13.47 -3.79 -5.05
CA PRO A 40 13.61 -3.33 -6.42
C PRO A 40 15.08 -2.98 -6.73
N GLU A 41 15.53 -3.28 -7.94
CA GLU A 41 16.87 -2.93 -8.43
C GLU A 41 17.00 -1.44 -8.79
N ARG A 42 15.86 -0.77 -8.97
CA ARG A 42 15.75 0.67 -9.27
C ARG A 42 14.58 1.27 -8.51
N LYS A 43 14.52 2.58 -8.42
CA LYS A 43 13.37 3.26 -7.81
C LYS A 43 12.08 2.88 -8.54
N ILE A 44 11.07 2.49 -7.78
CA ILE A 44 9.74 2.14 -8.27
C ILE A 44 8.67 2.85 -7.45
N ALA A 45 7.49 2.99 -8.02
CA ALA A 45 6.33 3.42 -7.23
C ALA A 45 5.83 2.26 -6.35
N VAL A 46 5.29 2.58 -5.18
CA VAL A 46 4.73 1.58 -4.26
C VAL A 46 3.60 0.77 -4.91
N CYS A 47 2.80 1.38 -5.79
CA CYS A 47 1.77 0.68 -6.57
C CYS A 47 2.34 -0.41 -7.50
N GLN A 48 3.56 -0.25 -8.00
CA GLN A 48 4.25 -1.29 -8.75
C GLN A 48 4.63 -2.47 -7.84
N ALA A 49 5.14 -2.20 -6.64
CA ALA A 49 5.42 -3.25 -5.65
C ALA A 49 4.14 -3.99 -5.22
N VAL A 50 3.04 -3.26 -5.00
CA VAL A 50 1.70 -3.85 -4.77
C VAL A 50 1.32 -4.79 -5.92
N THR A 51 1.51 -4.35 -7.17
CA THR A 51 1.20 -5.16 -8.36
C THR A 51 2.07 -6.40 -8.44
N MET A 52 3.37 -6.30 -8.17
CA MET A 52 4.29 -7.45 -8.13
C MET A 52 3.87 -8.47 -7.07
N SER A 53 3.57 -8.00 -5.85
CA SER A 53 3.10 -8.89 -4.78
C SER A 53 1.77 -9.55 -5.13
N ARG A 54 0.82 -8.77 -5.65
CA ARG A 54 -0.53 -9.23 -5.98
C ARG A 54 -0.57 -10.26 -7.10
N ARG A 55 0.25 -10.06 -8.15
CA ARG A 55 0.23 -10.92 -9.35
C ARG A 55 1.23 -12.05 -9.30
N TYR A 56 2.44 -11.79 -8.78
CA TYR A 56 3.52 -12.77 -8.81
C TYR A 56 3.71 -13.50 -7.48
N GLY A 57 3.00 -13.06 -6.44
CA GLY A 57 3.12 -13.66 -5.11
C GLY A 57 4.45 -13.36 -4.42
N TRP A 58 5.10 -12.26 -4.78
CA TRP A 58 6.38 -11.85 -4.20
C TRP A 58 6.17 -11.08 -2.89
N THR A 59 7.07 -11.31 -1.93
CA THR A 59 7.20 -10.38 -0.79
C THR A 59 8.15 -9.27 -1.21
N MET A 60 7.63 -8.04 -1.22
CA MET A 60 8.36 -6.83 -1.60
C MET A 60 8.65 -5.98 -0.37
N GLY A 61 9.87 -5.48 -0.25
CA GLY A 61 10.26 -4.47 0.72
C GLY A 61 10.63 -3.18 -0.01
N ILE A 62 10.03 -2.07 0.40
CA ILE A 62 10.28 -0.74 -0.16
C ILE A 62 10.68 0.19 0.98
N ALA A 63 11.87 0.76 0.90
CA ALA A 63 12.33 1.82 1.77
C ALA A 63 12.23 3.18 1.05
N GLU A 64 12.42 4.26 1.79
CA GLU A 64 12.43 5.62 1.23
C GLU A 64 13.30 5.75 -0.02
N LYS A 65 14.53 5.22 0.03
CA LYS A 65 15.49 5.27 -1.08
C LYS A 65 15.05 4.53 -2.34
N ASP A 66 14.13 3.57 -2.19
CA ASP A 66 13.59 2.74 -3.28
C ASP A 66 12.36 3.39 -3.92
N SER A 67 11.80 4.43 -3.28
CA SER A 67 10.59 5.11 -3.76
C SER A 67 10.89 6.02 -4.95
N GLY A 68 10.16 5.82 -6.03
CA GLY A 68 10.15 6.67 -7.22
C GLY A 68 8.90 7.55 -7.33
N CYS A 69 8.04 7.57 -6.30
CA CYS A 69 6.80 8.35 -6.32
C CYS A 69 6.83 9.43 -5.22
N PRO A 70 6.95 10.72 -5.58
CA PRO A 70 7.00 11.82 -4.60
C PRO A 70 5.76 11.89 -3.70
N ALA A 71 4.55 11.73 -4.28
CA ALA A 71 3.29 11.78 -3.53
C ALA A 71 3.21 10.68 -2.45
N VAL A 72 3.65 9.46 -2.79
CA VAL A 72 3.69 8.35 -1.82
C VAL A 72 4.74 8.59 -0.76
N SER A 73 5.93 9.08 -1.12
CA SER A 73 6.99 9.40 -0.17
C SER A 73 6.53 10.47 0.83
N LEU A 74 5.74 11.44 0.38
CA LEU A 74 5.13 12.44 1.23
C LEU A 74 4.08 11.82 2.17
N ALA A 75 3.16 10.99 1.64
CA ALA A 75 2.12 10.34 2.44
C ALA A 75 2.69 9.41 3.51
N TYR A 76 3.80 8.73 3.22
CA TYR A 76 4.48 7.88 4.20
C TYR A 76 5.40 8.64 5.17
N GLY A 77 5.52 9.95 5.05
CA GLY A 77 6.40 10.76 5.89
C GLY A 77 7.89 10.50 5.63
N TRP A 78 8.24 9.97 4.47
CA TRP A 78 9.62 9.68 4.06
C TRP A 78 10.37 10.92 3.60
N THR A 79 9.68 11.87 3.01
CA THR A 79 10.25 13.17 2.63
C THR A 79 9.62 14.26 3.48
N LYS A 80 10.45 15.19 3.94
CA LYS A 80 9.96 16.50 4.38
C LYS A 80 9.28 17.16 3.19
N LEU A 81 8.28 17.97 3.43
CA LEU A 81 7.58 18.74 2.40
C LEU A 81 8.58 19.18 1.33
N LEU A 82 8.53 18.52 0.16
CA LEU A 82 9.03 19.13 -1.05
C LEU A 82 8.25 20.44 -1.19
N ASP A 83 8.94 21.46 -1.67
CA ASP A 83 8.35 22.75 -1.99
C ASP A 83 6.91 22.53 -2.51
N GLU A 84 5.93 23.14 -1.88
CA GLU A 84 4.50 22.99 -2.23
C GLU A 84 4.27 23.24 -3.73
N HIS A 85 5.08 24.13 -4.31
CA HIS A 85 5.09 24.40 -5.74
C HIS A 85 5.49 23.17 -6.57
N VAL A 86 6.56 22.45 -6.19
CA VAL A 86 7.03 21.25 -6.90
C VAL A 86 5.99 20.13 -6.83
N MET A 87 5.33 19.96 -5.70
CA MET A 87 4.28 18.96 -5.56
C MET A 87 3.01 19.35 -6.30
N GLY A 88 2.64 20.62 -6.29
CA GLY A 88 1.53 21.13 -7.07
C GLY A 88 1.74 20.90 -8.57
N GLN A 89 2.94 21.20 -9.06
CA GLN A 89 3.31 20.94 -10.44
C GLN A 89 3.27 19.46 -10.81
N PHE A 90 3.71 18.57 -9.91
CA PHE A 90 3.58 17.12 -10.11
C PHE A 90 2.13 16.67 -10.33
N PHE A 91 1.16 17.19 -9.56
CA PHE A 91 -0.24 16.82 -9.72
C PHE A 91 -0.85 17.35 -11.02
N LEU A 92 -0.42 18.53 -11.47
CA LEU A 92 -0.82 19.11 -12.76
C LEU A 92 -0.24 18.31 -13.92
N GLU A 93 1.07 18.07 -13.93
CA GLU A 93 1.77 17.37 -15.02
C GLU A 93 1.32 15.89 -15.12
N ALA A 94 1.02 15.24 -13.99
CA ALA A 94 0.50 13.89 -13.95
C ALA A 94 -1.00 13.83 -14.32
N GLY A 95 -1.67 14.93 -14.55
CA GLY A 95 -3.09 14.99 -14.95
C GLY A 95 -4.07 14.61 -13.85
N TYR A 96 -3.67 14.71 -12.58
CA TYR A 96 -4.59 14.47 -11.47
C TYR A 96 -5.57 15.61 -11.23
N VAL A 97 -5.19 16.82 -11.59
CA VAL A 97 -6.00 18.02 -11.49
C VAL A 97 -5.78 18.91 -12.72
N ALA A 98 -6.75 19.75 -13.03
CA ALA A 98 -6.68 20.67 -14.16
C ALA A 98 -6.04 22.02 -13.80
N GLU A 99 -6.05 22.39 -12.51
CA GLU A 99 -5.67 23.72 -12.02
C GLU A 99 -4.86 23.64 -10.73
N GLU A 100 -4.02 24.66 -10.47
CA GLU A 100 -3.20 24.76 -9.26
C GLU A 100 -4.02 24.74 -7.97
N ALA A 101 -5.22 25.35 -7.98
CA ALA A 101 -6.12 25.33 -6.82
C ALA A 101 -6.49 23.91 -6.40
N GLY A 102 -6.72 23.01 -7.37
CA GLY A 102 -6.98 21.60 -7.12
C GLY A 102 -5.76 20.88 -6.53
N ALA A 103 -4.57 21.17 -7.04
CA ALA A 103 -3.33 20.62 -6.53
C ALA A 103 -3.08 21.03 -5.06
N LYS A 104 -3.32 22.30 -4.74
CA LYS A 104 -3.24 22.83 -3.37
C LYS A 104 -4.23 22.12 -2.45
N THR A 105 -5.48 21.96 -2.88
CA THR A 105 -6.51 21.23 -2.12
C THR A 105 -6.10 19.79 -1.83
N ILE A 106 -5.48 19.09 -2.80
CA ILE A 106 -4.95 17.73 -2.56
C ILE A 106 -3.88 17.76 -1.47
N LEU A 107 -2.92 18.68 -1.56
CA LEU A 107 -1.81 18.76 -0.60
C LEU A 107 -2.28 19.08 0.82
N GLU A 108 -3.26 19.97 0.97
CA GLU A 108 -3.84 20.36 2.26
C GLU A 108 -4.64 19.22 2.92
N ASN A 109 -5.26 18.37 2.11
CA ASN A 109 -6.12 17.26 2.58
C ASN A 109 -5.45 15.88 2.50
N LEU A 110 -4.19 15.80 2.09
CA LEU A 110 -3.47 14.52 2.03
C LEU A 110 -3.14 14.04 3.44
N ASP A 111 -3.75 12.93 3.86
CA ASP A 111 -3.36 12.25 5.09
C ASP A 111 -1.90 11.79 5.01
N ARG A 112 -1.14 12.09 6.06
CA ARG A 112 0.29 11.82 6.13
C ARG A 112 0.63 11.05 7.39
N LEU A 113 1.51 10.08 7.25
CA LEU A 113 2.13 9.48 8.42
C LEU A 113 3.15 10.45 9.02
N GLU A 114 3.34 10.33 10.32
CA GLU A 114 4.28 11.15 11.08
C GLU A 114 5.70 10.98 10.53
N PRO A 115 6.38 12.07 10.15
CA PRO A 115 7.71 12.00 9.56
C PRO A 115 8.71 11.24 10.46
N GLY A 116 9.44 10.31 9.85
CA GLY A 116 10.45 9.50 10.55
C GLY A 116 9.90 8.37 11.41
N LYS A 117 8.58 8.19 11.51
CA LYS A 117 7.97 7.11 12.27
C LYS A 117 8.20 5.74 11.63
N TYR A 118 8.13 5.69 10.32
CA TYR A 118 8.35 4.50 9.51
C TYR A 118 9.31 4.82 8.36
N GLY A 119 10.32 3.98 8.17
CA GLY A 119 11.31 4.17 7.09
C GLY A 119 11.13 3.21 5.93
N ALA A 120 10.23 2.22 6.06
CA ALA A 120 10.00 1.24 5.02
C ALA A 120 8.63 0.56 5.15
N ILE A 121 8.23 -0.15 4.11
CA ILE A 121 7.03 -1.00 4.06
C ILE A 121 7.37 -2.39 3.56
N VAL A 122 6.63 -3.37 4.04
CA VAL A 122 6.64 -4.75 3.52
C VAL A 122 5.27 -5.07 2.95
N ILE A 123 5.24 -5.60 1.74
CA ILE A 123 4.03 -6.00 1.03
C ILE A 123 4.18 -7.47 0.66
N SER A 124 3.29 -8.33 1.09
CA SER A 124 3.33 -9.76 0.76
C SER A 124 1.94 -10.33 0.53
N PRO A 125 1.79 -11.44 -0.20
CA PRO A 125 0.56 -12.19 -0.18
C PRO A 125 0.16 -12.53 1.25
N LEU A 126 -1.09 -12.30 1.62
CA LEU A 126 -1.60 -12.55 2.97
C LEU A 126 -1.46 -14.03 3.35
N THR A 127 -1.64 -14.93 2.38
CA THR A 127 -1.46 -16.38 2.54
C THR A 127 -0.01 -16.81 2.80
N ARG A 128 0.96 -15.91 2.60
CA ARG A 128 2.40 -16.16 2.82
C ARG A 128 3.03 -15.16 3.78
N ALA A 129 2.21 -14.33 4.43
CA ALA A 129 2.70 -13.28 5.31
C ALA A 129 3.46 -13.85 6.50
N LYS A 130 4.68 -13.36 6.72
CA LYS A 130 5.53 -13.67 7.88
C LYS A 130 5.50 -12.56 8.94
N ILE A 131 4.63 -11.58 8.76
CA ILE A 131 4.47 -10.42 9.63
C ILE A 131 2.99 -10.17 9.88
N VAL A 132 2.67 -9.60 11.04
CA VAL A 132 1.31 -9.15 11.34
C VAL A 132 1.04 -7.88 10.53
N PRO A 133 0.05 -7.87 9.63
CA PRO A 133 -0.23 -6.70 8.81
C PRO A 133 -0.82 -5.55 9.64
N ASP A 134 -0.52 -4.32 9.23
CA ASP A 134 -1.24 -3.12 9.66
C ASP A 134 -2.46 -2.89 8.76
N VAL A 135 -2.34 -3.25 7.47
CA VAL A 135 -3.40 -3.11 6.47
C VAL A 135 -3.47 -4.36 5.61
N ILE A 136 -4.69 -4.74 5.24
CA ILE A 136 -4.95 -5.79 4.24
C ILE A 136 -5.54 -5.13 3.00
N LEU A 137 -4.91 -5.36 1.84
CA LEU A 137 -5.44 -4.89 0.56
C LEU A 137 -6.08 -6.04 -0.19
N VAL A 138 -7.33 -5.84 -0.59
CA VAL A 138 -8.08 -6.80 -1.41
C VAL A 138 -8.50 -6.13 -2.71
N TYR A 139 -8.15 -6.76 -3.82
CA TYR A 139 -8.56 -6.34 -5.16
C TYR A 139 -9.58 -7.34 -5.70
N GLY A 140 -10.75 -6.85 -6.04
CA GLY A 140 -11.82 -7.67 -6.57
C GLY A 140 -12.72 -6.87 -7.50
N ASN A 141 -13.60 -7.56 -8.20
CA ASN A 141 -14.67 -6.92 -8.93
C ASN A 141 -15.76 -6.39 -7.95
N PRO A 142 -16.70 -5.55 -8.40
CA PRO A 142 -17.71 -4.97 -7.51
C PRO A 142 -18.52 -5.99 -6.70
N ALA A 143 -18.86 -7.15 -7.29
CA ALA A 143 -19.61 -8.19 -6.59
C ALA A 143 -18.80 -8.85 -5.47
N GLN A 144 -17.50 -9.10 -5.70
CA GLN A 144 -16.58 -9.63 -4.68
C GLN A 144 -16.40 -8.64 -3.52
N ILE A 145 -16.18 -7.36 -3.84
CA ILE A 145 -16.02 -6.30 -2.81
C ILE A 145 -17.31 -6.10 -2.03
N MET A 146 -18.47 -6.10 -2.69
CA MET A 146 -19.77 -6.05 -2.01
C MET A 146 -19.92 -7.18 -0.98
N ARG A 147 -19.55 -8.42 -1.33
CA ARG A 147 -19.61 -9.56 -0.40
C ARG A 147 -18.63 -9.40 0.77
N LEU A 148 -17.45 -8.87 0.51
CA LEU A 148 -16.48 -8.56 1.57
C LEU A 148 -17.04 -7.54 2.57
N ILE A 149 -17.62 -6.45 2.08
CA ILE A 149 -18.25 -5.41 2.91
C ILE A 149 -19.41 -6.00 3.71
N GLN A 150 -20.31 -6.75 3.07
CA GLN A 150 -21.40 -7.43 3.78
C GLN A 150 -20.91 -8.35 4.90
N GLY A 151 -19.83 -9.11 4.64
CA GLY A 151 -19.22 -9.96 5.65
C GLY A 151 -18.61 -9.19 6.81
N ALA A 152 -17.96 -8.06 6.54
CA ALA A 152 -17.41 -7.19 7.57
C ALA A 152 -18.50 -6.56 8.47
N MET A 153 -19.61 -6.14 7.86
CA MET A 153 -20.74 -5.53 8.55
C MET A 153 -21.66 -6.53 9.25
N TYR A 154 -21.52 -7.82 8.98
CA TYR A 154 -22.52 -8.84 9.35
C TYR A 154 -22.83 -8.91 10.85
N LYS A 155 -21.84 -8.68 11.70
CA LYS A 155 -22.01 -8.75 13.16
C LYS A 155 -22.47 -7.42 13.78
N GLU A 156 -22.00 -6.32 13.25
CA GLU A 156 -22.12 -5.00 13.91
C GLU A 156 -23.06 -4.04 13.17
N GLY A 157 -23.43 -4.37 11.94
CA GLY A 157 -24.30 -3.53 11.09
C GLY A 157 -23.65 -2.20 10.65
N LYS A 158 -22.33 -2.08 10.84
CA LYS A 158 -21.54 -0.88 10.54
C LYS A 158 -20.39 -1.23 9.62
#